data_c31723ebb743aad68d725a5b8662fceb
#
_entry.id   c31723ebb743aad68d725a5b8662fceb
#
_cell.length_a   1.000
_cell.length_b   1.000
_cell.length_c   1.000
_cell.angle_alpha   90.00
_cell.angle_beta   90.00
_cell.angle_gamma   90.00
#
_symmetry.space_group_name_H-M   'P 1'
#
loop_
_entity.id
_entity.type
_entity.pdbx_description
1 polymer ?
#
loop_
_entity_poly.entity_id
_entity_poly.type
_entity_poly.pdbx_seq_one_letter_code
_entity_poly.pdbx_strand_id
1 'polypeptide(L)'
;MGESLKQKVEGMREIAVKKLSPESFAKYGSYANMIDPSAPKIGAEPIEFYRDMVQSQLGLSPVVSFGVCRVVKRPFVMDISEYHDTCCEVVMPLDGDVLMHVAPAVPEKEFPGDQAEVFLVPKGTLCCLRPGVWHHAPYALQTDVVNCLIAMPERTYINDCKFFPFPPDRHFKIVGEGVD
;
A
#
# COMPACT_ATOMS: atom_id res chain seq x y z
N MET A 1 -28.18 5.86 13.37
CA MET A 1 -26.83 6.15 12.84
C MET A 1 -26.47 5.38 11.56
N GLY A 2 -27.29 4.42 11.11
CA GLY A 2 -27.00 3.57 9.94
C GLY A 2 -27.43 4.12 8.56
N GLU A 3 -28.45 4.91 8.47
CA GLU A 3 -28.98 5.40 7.18
C GLU A 3 -28.15 6.52 6.54
N SER A 4 -27.54 7.38 7.33
CA SER A 4 -26.71 8.50 6.84
C SER A 4 -25.38 8.04 6.20
N LEU A 5 -24.81 6.91 6.64
CA LEU A 5 -23.60 6.34 6.06
C LEU A 5 -23.88 5.58 4.75
N LYS A 6 -25.01 4.87 4.67
CA LYS A 6 -25.41 4.17 3.45
C LYS A 6 -25.70 5.13 2.29
N GLN A 7 -26.40 6.25 2.54
CA GLN A 7 -26.67 7.27 1.51
C GLN A 7 -25.40 7.99 1.00
N LYS A 8 -24.35 8.11 1.82
CA LYS A 8 -23.09 8.73 1.38
C LYS A 8 -22.25 7.84 0.45
N VAL A 9 -22.50 6.54 0.42
CA VAL A 9 -21.74 5.56 -0.39
C VAL A 9 -22.41 5.33 -1.76
N GLU A 10 -23.72 5.65 -1.90
CA GLU A 10 -24.42 5.60 -3.18
C GLU A 10 -23.97 6.78 -4.05
N GLY A 11 -23.38 6.47 -5.21
CA GLY A 11 -22.89 7.47 -6.18
C GLY A 11 -21.39 7.73 -6.15
N MET A 12 -20.62 7.10 -5.24
CA MET A 12 -19.17 7.15 -5.31
C MET A 12 -18.66 6.35 -6.51
N ARG A 13 -17.58 6.85 -7.12
CA ARG A 13 -16.86 6.08 -8.14
C ARG A 13 -16.29 4.81 -7.52
N GLU A 14 -16.51 3.67 -8.17
CA GLU A 14 -16.04 2.37 -7.69
C GLU A 14 -14.66 2.03 -8.28
N ILE A 15 -13.79 1.44 -7.45
CA ILE A 15 -12.52 0.86 -7.85
C ILE A 15 -12.49 -0.61 -7.43
N ALA A 16 -12.35 -1.48 -8.42
CA ALA A 16 -12.29 -2.91 -8.19
C ALA A 16 -10.93 -3.36 -7.65
N VAL A 17 -10.96 -4.29 -6.68
CA VAL A 17 -9.76 -4.92 -6.15
C VAL A 17 -9.12 -5.80 -7.21
N LYS A 18 -7.80 -5.70 -7.35
CA LYS A 18 -6.95 -6.51 -8.23
C LYS A 18 -6.02 -7.40 -7.44
N LYS A 19 -5.65 -8.53 -8.01
CA LYS A 19 -4.55 -9.36 -7.50
C LYS A 19 -3.21 -8.74 -7.91
N LEU A 20 -2.20 -8.88 -7.05
CA LEU A 20 -0.83 -8.53 -7.41
C LEU A 20 -0.34 -9.43 -8.56
N SER A 21 0.26 -8.81 -9.55
CA SER A 21 1.08 -9.49 -10.57
C SER A 21 2.28 -8.60 -10.92
N PRO A 22 3.40 -9.20 -11.38
CA PRO A 22 4.55 -8.40 -11.80
C PRO A 22 4.19 -7.33 -12.83
N GLU A 23 3.32 -7.64 -13.78
CA GLU A 23 2.91 -6.74 -14.84
C GLU A 23 2.06 -5.58 -14.32
N SER A 24 1.07 -5.88 -13.45
CA SER A 24 0.13 -4.87 -12.94
C SER A 24 0.77 -3.94 -11.94
N PHE A 25 1.73 -4.43 -11.12
CA PHE A 25 2.35 -3.67 -10.05
C PHE A 25 3.66 -2.97 -10.46
N ALA A 26 4.29 -3.37 -11.58
CA ALA A 26 5.60 -2.86 -12.02
C ALA A 26 5.69 -1.33 -12.10
N LYS A 27 4.61 -0.65 -12.45
CA LYS A 27 4.58 0.82 -12.54
C LYS A 27 4.62 1.52 -11.17
N TYR A 28 4.28 0.82 -10.10
CA TYR A 28 4.27 1.35 -8.74
C TYR A 28 5.51 0.96 -7.95
N GLY A 29 6.10 -0.19 -8.25
CA GLY A 29 7.22 -0.69 -7.48
C GLY A 29 7.51 -2.16 -7.74
N SER A 30 7.96 -2.83 -6.70
CA SER A 30 8.22 -4.27 -6.68
C SER A 30 7.62 -4.90 -5.44
N TYR A 31 7.40 -6.21 -5.47
CA TYR A 31 6.93 -6.96 -4.31
C TYR A 31 7.51 -8.37 -4.29
N ALA A 32 7.52 -8.97 -3.11
CA ALA A 32 7.85 -10.39 -2.95
C ALA A 32 7.13 -10.99 -1.74
N ASN A 33 6.78 -12.26 -1.82
CA ASN A 33 6.27 -13.00 -0.67
C ASN A 33 7.47 -13.43 0.20
N MET A 34 7.51 -12.96 1.45
CA MET A 34 8.58 -13.24 2.40
C MET A 34 8.33 -14.52 3.21
N ILE A 35 7.13 -15.08 3.15
CA ILE A 35 6.76 -16.34 3.82
C ILE A 35 6.99 -17.53 2.89
N ASP A 36 6.66 -17.36 1.62
CA ASP A 36 6.87 -18.37 0.56
C ASP A 36 7.74 -17.76 -0.55
N PRO A 37 9.06 -17.69 -0.33
CA PRO A 37 9.96 -16.98 -1.22
C PRO A 37 10.20 -17.74 -2.54
N SER A 38 10.19 -17.01 -3.64
CA SER A 38 10.49 -17.51 -4.98
C SER A 38 11.55 -16.63 -5.63
N ALA A 39 12.81 -16.88 -5.29
CA ALA A 39 13.97 -16.13 -5.78
C ALA A 39 15.22 -17.03 -5.83
N PRO A 40 16.30 -16.60 -6.49
CA PRO A 40 17.59 -17.28 -6.39
C PRO A 40 18.03 -17.39 -4.93
N LYS A 41 18.42 -18.60 -4.52
CA LYS A 41 18.84 -18.90 -3.16
C LYS A 41 20.30 -19.31 -3.06
N ILE A 42 20.89 -19.11 -1.88
CA ILE A 42 22.20 -19.62 -1.47
C ILE A 42 21.96 -20.66 -0.38
N GLY A 43 22.71 -21.75 -0.44
CA GLY A 43 22.60 -22.85 0.51
C GLY A 43 21.57 -23.90 0.09
N ALA A 44 21.36 -24.86 0.99
CA ALA A 44 20.39 -25.94 0.90
C ALA A 44 19.91 -26.28 2.31
N GLU A 45 18.86 -27.09 2.43
CA GLU A 45 18.37 -27.54 3.74
C GLU A 45 19.53 -28.01 4.65
N PRO A 46 19.52 -27.63 5.91
CA PRO A 46 18.46 -26.95 6.66
C PRO A 46 18.52 -25.41 6.63
N ILE A 47 19.41 -24.79 5.87
CA ILE A 47 19.57 -23.33 5.83
C ILE A 47 19.58 -22.87 4.38
N GLU A 48 18.55 -22.13 4.01
CA GLU A 48 18.41 -21.51 2.69
C GLU A 48 18.24 -19.99 2.82
N PHE A 49 18.97 -19.21 2.02
CA PHE A 49 18.90 -17.77 2.00
C PHE A 49 18.48 -17.26 0.63
N TYR A 50 17.27 -16.69 0.55
CA TYR A 50 16.71 -16.06 -0.64
C TYR A 50 17.11 -14.60 -0.66
N ARG A 51 18.01 -14.23 -1.57
CA ARG A 51 18.63 -12.91 -1.60
C ARG A 51 17.97 -11.99 -2.60
N ASP A 52 18.10 -10.67 -2.35
CA ASP A 52 17.76 -9.58 -3.29
C ASP A 52 16.32 -9.61 -3.81
N MET A 53 15.39 -10.12 -3.00
CA MET A 53 13.99 -10.31 -3.40
C MET A 53 13.29 -8.98 -3.70
N VAL A 54 13.58 -7.95 -2.92
CA VAL A 54 13.11 -6.57 -3.11
C VAL A 54 14.22 -5.61 -2.73
N GLN A 55 14.41 -4.57 -3.52
CA GLN A 55 15.40 -3.51 -3.25
C GLN A 55 14.69 -2.18 -3.06
N SER A 56 15.06 -1.45 -2.01
CA SER A 56 14.48 -0.16 -1.65
C SER A 56 15.51 0.96 -1.78
N GLN A 57 15.15 2.05 -2.43
CA GLN A 57 15.95 3.26 -2.49
C GLN A 57 15.69 4.12 -1.25
N LEU A 58 16.74 4.38 -0.47
CA LEU A 58 16.66 5.14 0.78
C LEU A 58 16.65 6.66 0.57
N GLY A 59 16.78 7.12 -0.67
CA GLY A 59 16.80 8.57 -0.96
C GLY A 59 17.98 9.29 -0.32
N LEU A 60 17.70 10.36 0.41
CA LEU A 60 18.73 11.26 0.95
C LEU A 60 19.33 10.81 2.29
N SER A 61 18.71 9.90 3.02
CA SER A 61 19.22 9.38 4.29
C SER A 61 19.66 7.92 4.17
N PRO A 62 20.86 7.56 4.65
CA PRO A 62 21.29 6.17 4.71
C PRO A 62 20.68 5.40 5.90
N VAL A 63 19.95 6.07 6.79
CA VAL A 63 19.37 5.46 7.98
C VAL A 63 17.94 5.00 7.67
N VAL A 64 17.70 3.70 7.74
CA VAL A 64 16.36 3.10 7.64
C VAL A 64 15.67 3.14 8.99
N SER A 65 14.44 3.60 9.01
CA SER A 65 13.55 3.51 10.16
C SER A 65 12.51 2.42 9.91
N PHE A 66 12.31 1.56 10.90
CA PHE A 66 11.28 0.54 10.90
C PHE A 66 10.17 0.96 11.85
N GLY A 67 8.95 0.93 11.38
CA GLY A 67 7.76 1.25 12.15
C GLY A 67 6.65 0.23 11.94
N VAL A 68 5.57 0.40 12.68
CA VAL A 68 4.35 -0.39 12.50
C VAL A 68 3.17 0.56 12.27
N CYS A 69 2.53 0.40 11.14
CA CYS A 69 1.23 0.98 10.88
C CYS A 69 0.16 -0.03 11.33
N ARG A 70 -0.53 0.29 12.43
CA ARG A 70 -1.63 -0.52 12.93
C ARG A 70 -2.93 -0.01 12.35
N VAL A 71 -3.53 -0.77 11.45
CA VAL A 71 -4.80 -0.43 10.80
C VAL A 71 -5.96 -1.18 11.46
N VAL A 72 -6.96 -0.44 11.86
CA VAL A 72 -8.24 -0.98 12.35
C VAL A 72 -9.20 -1.02 11.17
N LYS A 73 -10.05 -2.05 11.12
CA LYS A 73 -11.08 -2.19 10.08
C LYS A 73 -11.93 -0.91 10.01
N ARG A 74 -12.07 -0.38 8.82
CA ARG A 74 -12.81 0.84 8.52
C ARG A 74 -13.56 0.69 7.20
N PRO A 75 -14.51 1.56 6.86
CA PRO A 75 -15.16 1.51 5.56
C PRO A 75 -14.15 1.50 4.41
N PHE A 76 -14.40 0.68 3.42
CA PHE A 76 -13.55 0.56 2.23
C PHE A 76 -13.78 1.76 1.29
N VAL A 77 -13.46 2.94 1.80
CA VAL A 77 -13.59 4.22 1.10
C VAL A 77 -12.22 4.89 1.07
N MET A 78 -11.76 5.21 -0.10
CA MET A 78 -10.54 5.98 -0.31
C MET A 78 -10.91 7.48 -0.28
N ASP A 79 -10.52 8.15 0.79
CA ASP A 79 -10.83 9.54 1.11
C ASP A 79 -9.58 10.42 1.26
N ILE A 80 -8.41 9.80 1.24
CA ILE A 80 -7.11 10.45 1.37
C ILE A 80 -6.04 9.64 0.63
N SER A 81 -5.02 10.32 0.12
CA SER A 81 -3.80 9.71 -0.37
C SER A 81 -2.59 10.56 -0.02
N GLU A 82 -1.41 9.97 -0.10
CA GLU A 82 -0.13 10.62 0.16
C GLU A 82 0.93 10.12 -0.80
N TYR A 83 2.07 10.77 -0.84
CA TYR A 83 3.27 10.28 -1.53
C TYR A 83 4.55 10.83 -0.88
N HIS A 84 5.67 10.15 -1.17
CA HIS A 84 7.02 10.55 -0.81
C HIS A 84 7.83 10.80 -2.07
N ASP A 85 8.44 11.98 -2.21
CA ASP A 85 9.15 12.37 -3.44
C ASP A 85 10.54 11.74 -3.56
N THR A 86 11.22 11.49 -2.43
CA THR A 86 12.66 11.25 -2.42
C THR A 86 13.07 9.83 -2.07
N CYS A 87 12.13 9.00 -1.58
CA CYS A 87 12.43 7.65 -1.13
C CYS A 87 11.35 6.67 -1.52
N CYS A 88 11.70 5.38 -1.47
CA CYS A 88 10.72 4.30 -1.48
C CYS A 88 10.09 4.13 -0.10
N GLU A 89 8.85 3.65 -0.07
CA GLU A 89 8.24 3.09 1.14
C GLU A 89 8.06 1.59 1.00
N VAL A 90 8.46 0.88 2.05
CA VAL A 90 8.19 -0.55 2.20
C VAL A 90 6.99 -0.75 3.09
N VAL A 91 6.02 -1.52 2.61
CA VAL A 91 4.83 -1.93 3.36
C VAL A 91 4.71 -3.45 3.33
N MET A 92 4.58 -4.10 4.49
CA MET A 92 4.37 -5.55 4.58
C MET A 92 3.33 -5.88 5.65
N PRO A 93 2.17 -6.43 5.30
CA PRO A 93 1.21 -6.94 6.28
C PRO A 93 1.81 -8.11 7.07
N LEU A 94 1.75 -8.04 8.41
CA LEU A 94 2.39 -9.02 9.30
C LEU A 94 1.45 -10.13 9.75
N ASP A 95 0.17 -9.84 9.93
CA ASP A 95 -0.77 -10.72 10.63
C ASP A 95 -2.15 -10.87 9.97
N GLY A 96 -2.38 -10.23 8.83
CA GLY A 96 -3.61 -10.37 8.03
C GLY A 96 -3.45 -9.79 6.63
N ASP A 97 -4.38 -10.10 5.73
CA ASP A 97 -4.40 -9.54 4.39
C ASP A 97 -4.91 -8.10 4.41
N VAL A 98 -4.42 -7.28 3.49
CA VAL A 98 -4.87 -5.89 3.36
C VAL A 98 -5.21 -5.52 1.92
N LEU A 99 -6.00 -4.46 1.77
CA LEU A 99 -6.16 -3.76 0.50
C LEU A 99 -5.30 -2.50 0.53
N MET A 100 -4.50 -2.31 -0.49
CA MET A 100 -3.64 -1.14 -0.66
C MET A 100 -4.00 -0.41 -1.95
N HIS A 101 -4.40 0.85 -1.86
CA HIS A 101 -4.56 1.68 -3.03
C HIS A 101 -3.24 2.32 -3.44
N VAL A 102 -3.05 2.45 -4.74
CA VAL A 102 -1.91 3.13 -5.34
C VAL A 102 -2.34 3.91 -6.58
N ALA A 103 -1.62 4.97 -6.89
CA ALA A 103 -1.72 5.63 -8.19
C ALA A 103 -0.31 6.05 -8.66
N PRO A 104 -0.07 6.20 -9.97
CA PRO A 104 1.26 6.49 -10.48
C PRO A 104 1.74 7.87 -10.04
N ALA A 105 3.06 8.03 -9.97
CA ALA A 105 3.69 9.34 -9.87
C ALA A 105 3.32 10.17 -11.10
N VAL A 106 2.85 11.40 -10.87
CA VAL A 106 2.47 12.35 -11.93
C VAL A 106 3.13 13.71 -11.67
N PRO A 107 3.46 14.48 -12.73
CA PRO A 107 4.05 15.81 -12.57
C PRO A 107 3.11 16.79 -11.86
N GLU A 108 1.82 16.62 -12.06
CA GLU A 108 0.78 17.41 -11.42
C GLU A 108 0.71 17.07 -9.94
N LYS A 109 0.52 18.06 -9.10
CA LYS A 109 0.39 17.89 -7.65
C LYS A 109 -1.03 17.49 -7.24
N GLU A 110 -1.79 16.90 -8.14
CA GLU A 110 -3.15 16.40 -7.91
C GLU A 110 -3.18 14.88 -8.00
N PHE A 111 -3.99 14.26 -7.14
CA PHE A 111 -4.17 12.82 -7.15
C PHE A 111 -4.79 12.34 -8.47
N PRO A 112 -4.12 11.43 -9.21
CA PRO A 112 -4.58 10.96 -10.51
C PRO A 112 -5.65 9.86 -10.35
N GLY A 113 -6.84 10.22 -9.85
CA GLY A 113 -7.90 9.30 -9.48
C GLY A 113 -8.37 8.36 -10.59
N ASP A 114 -8.23 8.77 -11.86
CA ASP A 114 -8.56 7.91 -13.01
C ASP A 114 -7.57 6.77 -13.22
N GLN A 115 -6.39 6.89 -12.64
CA GLN A 115 -5.31 5.90 -12.73
C GLN A 115 -5.12 5.14 -11.41
N ALA A 116 -5.96 5.41 -10.41
CA ALA A 116 -5.89 4.72 -9.13
C ALA A 116 -6.28 3.24 -9.28
N GLU A 117 -5.55 2.39 -8.58
CA GLU A 117 -5.78 0.96 -8.51
C GLU A 117 -5.73 0.50 -7.05
N VAL A 118 -6.44 -0.58 -6.75
CA VAL A 118 -6.44 -1.20 -5.43
C VAL A 118 -5.98 -2.64 -5.57
N PHE A 119 -5.00 -3.04 -4.77
CA PHE A 119 -4.46 -4.38 -4.77
C PHE A 119 -4.75 -5.10 -3.46
N LEU A 120 -5.12 -6.39 -3.58
CA LEU A 120 -5.05 -7.31 -2.46
C LEU A 120 -3.57 -7.65 -2.21
N VAL A 121 -3.09 -7.32 -1.02
CA VAL A 121 -1.74 -7.63 -0.55
C VAL A 121 -1.85 -8.70 0.53
N PRO A 122 -1.50 -9.96 0.23
CA PRO A 122 -1.54 -11.05 1.19
C PRO A 122 -0.54 -10.83 2.34
N LYS A 123 -0.88 -11.33 3.51
CA LYS A 123 0.00 -11.41 4.66
C LYS A 123 1.39 -11.91 4.26
N GLY A 124 2.44 -11.25 4.76
CA GLY A 124 3.83 -11.58 4.48
C GLY A 124 4.34 -11.17 3.09
N THR A 125 3.50 -10.49 2.29
CA THR A 125 3.94 -9.90 1.03
C THR A 125 4.49 -8.50 1.27
N LEU A 126 5.79 -8.34 1.05
CA LEU A 126 6.47 -7.04 1.12
C LEU A 126 6.29 -6.32 -0.21
N CYS A 127 5.71 -5.13 -0.17
CA CYS A 127 5.62 -4.20 -1.30
C CYS A 127 6.60 -3.05 -1.07
N CYS A 128 7.35 -2.67 -2.10
CA CYS A 128 8.23 -1.51 -2.09
C CYS A 128 7.73 -0.51 -3.13
N LEU A 129 7.15 0.59 -2.69
CA LEU A 129 6.60 1.65 -3.54
C LEU A 129 7.72 2.61 -3.95
N ARG A 130 7.73 3.00 -5.22
CA ARG A 130 8.70 3.98 -5.75
C ARG A 130 8.40 5.40 -5.26
N PRO A 131 9.41 6.28 -5.28
CA PRO A 131 9.18 7.71 -5.04
C PRO A 131 8.08 8.28 -5.95
N GLY A 132 7.24 9.14 -5.38
CA GLY A 132 6.14 9.79 -6.08
C GLY A 132 4.88 8.93 -6.27
N VAL A 133 4.92 7.65 -5.95
CA VAL A 133 3.72 6.80 -6.02
C VAL A 133 2.74 7.19 -4.93
N TRP A 134 1.52 7.49 -5.34
CA TRP A 134 0.44 7.80 -4.45
C TRP A 134 -0.07 6.56 -3.74
N HIS A 135 -0.24 6.65 -2.43
CA HIS A 135 -0.73 5.58 -1.57
C HIS A 135 -1.24 6.16 -0.25
N HIS A 136 -1.71 5.33 0.66
CA HIS A 136 -1.96 5.66 2.07
C HIS A 136 -2.04 4.37 2.87
N ALA A 137 -2.16 4.50 4.20
CA ALA A 137 -2.36 3.37 5.11
C ALA A 137 -3.36 2.36 4.57
N PRO A 138 -3.04 1.07 4.47
CA PRO A 138 -3.88 0.06 3.85
C PRO A 138 -5.18 -0.20 4.66
N TYR A 139 -6.07 -1.03 4.11
CA TYR A 139 -7.32 -1.42 4.76
C TYR A 139 -7.22 -2.87 5.23
N ALA A 140 -7.53 -3.12 6.50
CA ALA A 140 -7.67 -4.48 7.03
C ALA A 140 -8.86 -5.17 6.33
N LEU A 141 -8.62 -6.32 5.69
CA LEU A 141 -9.64 -6.97 4.86
C LEU A 141 -10.57 -7.87 5.68
N GLN A 142 -10.03 -8.87 6.34
CA GLN A 142 -10.81 -9.93 6.98
C GLN A 142 -10.83 -9.81 8.51
N THR A 143 -9.80 -9.22 9.10
CA THR A 143 -9.65 -9.08 10.55
C THR A 143 -9.97 -7.66 11.01
N ASP A 144 -10.33 -7.49 12.29
CA ASP A 144 -10.60 -6.16 12.84
C ASP A 144 -9.37 -5.26 12.89
N VAL A 145 -8.19 -5.86 12.94
CA VAL A 145 -6.90 -5.17 13.03
C VAL A 145 -5.85 -5.92 12.23
N VAL A 146 -5.04 -5.19 11.47
CA VAL A 146 -3.82 -5.67 10.85
C VAL A 146 -2.66 -4.76 11.19
N ASN A 147 -1.52 -5.34 11.55
CA ASN A 147 -0.27 -4.63 11.73
C ASN A 147 0.56 -4.75 10.45
N CYS A 148 1.01 -3.62 9.92
CA CYS A 148 1.89 -3.58 8.75
C CYS A 148 3.26 -3.07 9.17
N LEU A 149 4.32 -3.80 8.83
CA LEU A 149 5.67 -3.28 8.88
C LEU A 149 5.80 -2.18 7.85
N ILE A 150 6.35 -1.05 8.28
CA ILE A 150 6.71 0.07 7.41
C ILE A 150 8.22 0.28 7.52
N ALA A 151 8.90 0.42 6.39
CA ALA A 151 10.30 0.80 6.38
C ALA A 151 10.56 1.89 5.33
N MET A 152 11.20 2.97 5.78
CA MET A 152 11.58 4.12 4.97
C MET A 152 12.72 4.87 5.66
N PRO A 153 13.34 5.88 5.03
CA PRO A 153 14.33 6.72 5.70
C PRO A 153 13.78 7.37 6.96
N GLU A 154 14.65 7.60 7.93
CA GLU A 154 14.27 8.31 9.16
C GLU A 154 13.61 9.66 8.86
N ARG A 155 12.62 10.02 9.66
CA ARG A 155 11.92 11.33 9.58
C ARG A 155 11.22 11.63 8.25
N THR A 156 10.92 10.64 7.43
CA THR A 156 10.18 10.82 6.18
C THR A 156 8.85 11.54 6.42
N TYR A 157 8.11 11.20 7.46
CA TYR A 157 6.83 11.86 7.79
C TYR A 157 6.92 13.36 8.06
N ILE A 158 8.09 13.86 8.47
CA ILE A 158 8.30 15.29 8.71
C ILE A 158 8.86 15.97 7.46
N ASN A 159 9.76 15.28 6.74
CA ASN A 159 10.56 15.88 5.69
C ASN A 159 9.99 15.67 4.30
N ASP A 160 9.29 14.57 4.06
CA ASP A 160 8.90 14.10 2.72
C ASP A 160 7.56 13.36 2.70
N CYS A 161 6.57 13.84 3.44
CA CYS A 161 5.22 13.28 3.40
C CYS A 161 4.22 14.36 2.99
N LYS A 162 3.48 14.10 1.92
CA LYS A 162 2.48 15.04 1.39
C LYS A 162 1.11 14.39 1.39
N PHE A 163 0.24 14.87 2.27
CA PHE A 163 -1.12 14.38 2.44
C PHE A 163 -2.13 15.16 1.61
N PHE A 164 -3.03 14.44 0.95
CA PHE A 164 -4.09 14.99 0.13
C PHE A 164 -5.43 14.37 0.52
N PRO A 165 -6.16 14.96 1.46
CA PRO A 165 -7.53 14.55 1.73
C PRO A 165 -8.41 14.92 0.54
N PHE A 166 -9.31 14.01 0.15
CA PHE A 166 -10.24 14.24 -0.94
C PHE A 166 -11.52 14.89 -0.43
N PRO A 167 -12.11 15.82 -1.18
CA PRO A 167 -13.45 16.29 -0.86
C PRO A 167 -14.47 15.14 -1.03
N PRO A 168 -15.60 15.16 -0.32
CA PRO A 168 -16.55 14.04 -0.29
C PRO A 168 -17.11 13.60 -1.66
N ASP A 169 -17.17 14.49 -2.62
CA ASP A 169 -17.59 14.23 -4.00
C ASP A 169 -16.50 13.56 -4.87
N ARG A 170 -15.27 13.45 -4.33
CA ARG A 170 -14.15 12.77 -4.94
C ARG A 170 -13.70 11.51 -4.17
N HIS A 171 -14.51 11.01 -3.25
CA HIS A 171 -14.25 9.75 -2.59
C HIS A 171 -14.47 8.59 -3.56
N PHE A 172 -13.73 7.50 -3.35
CA PHE A 172 -13.85 6.28 -4.14
C PHE A 172 -14.25 5.13 -3.23
N LYS A 173 -15.20 4.32 -3.68
CA LYS A 173 -15.60 3.09 -3.01
C LYS A 173 -14.75 1.94 -3.55
N ILE A 174 -14.09 1.21 -2.67
CA ILE A 174 -13.40 -0.03 -3.02
C ILE A 174 -14.42 -1.16 -3.07
N VAL A 175 -14.42 -1.93 -4.16
CA VAL A 175 -15.36 -3.04 -4.38
C VAL A 175 -14.63 -4.29 -4.83
N GLY A 176 -15.13 -5.47 -4.45
CA GLY A 176 -14.56 -6.75 -4.87
C GLY A 176 -14.83 -7.88 -3.90
N GLU A 177 -14.23 -9.02 -4.15
CA GLU A 177 -14.39 -10.20 -3.30
C GLU A 177 -13.85 -9.92 -1.87
N GLY A 178 -14.71 -10.17 -0.87
CA GLY A 178 -14.39 -9.93 0.54
C GLY A 178 -14.49 -8.47 1.00
N VAL A 179 -15.01 -7.58 0.15
CA VAL A 179 -15.26 -6.16 0.45
C VAL A 179 -16.76 -5.97 0.65
N ASP A 180 -17.22 -5.91 1.90
CA ASP A 180 -18.63 -5.70 2.29
C ASP A 180 -18.84 -4.31 2.94
#